data_f4688008b54547bfae75c54cd6c3dba7
#
_entry.id   f4688008b54547bfae75c54cd6c3dba7
#
_cell.length_a   1.000
_cell.length_b   1.000
_cell.length_c   1.000
_cell.angle_alpha   90.00
_cell.angle_beta   90.00
_cell.angle_gamma   90.00
#
_symmetry.space_group_name_H-M   'P 1'
#
loop_
_entity.id
_entity.type
_entity.pdbx_description
1 polymer ?
#
loop_
_entity_poly.entity_id
_entity_poly.type
_entity_poly.pdbx_seq_one_letter_code
_entity_poly.pdbx_strand_id
1 'polypeptide(L)'
;LAHLDPPHQADWIALVRRHVARGGTAVSVLHEISLALQADDVLVLQAGRLLHHGPSRDPATHRALEAVFDHRIAVHAVDSQFVALPH
;
A
#
# COMPACT_ATOMS: atom_id res chain seq x y z
N LEU A 1 -13.37 -2.70 0.38
CA LEU A 1 -12.57 -3.90 0.71
C LEU A 1 -11.93 -3.76 2.08
N ALA A 2 -12.76 -3.73 3.13
CA ALA A 2 -12.23 -3.50 4.47
C ALA A 2 -11.46 -4.72 5.01
N HIS A 3 -11.93 -5.92 4.69
CA HIS A 3 -11.34 -7.13 5.27
C HIS A 3 -11.35 -8.26 4.25
N LEU A 4 -10.17 -8.59 3.74
CA LEU A 4 -9.97 -9.77 2.91
C LEU A 4 -9.08 -10.75 3.66
N ASP A 5 -9.48 -12.02 3.67
CA ASP A 5 -8.61 -13.08 4.16
C ASP A 5 -7.37 -13.19 3.27
N PRO A 6 -6.23 -13.67 3.78
CA PRO A 6 -5.01 -13.77 2.98
C PRO A 6 -5.18 -14.46 1.62
N PRO A 7 -5.91 -15.59 1.48
CA PRO A 7 -6.15 -16.18 0.16
C PRO A 7 -6.92 -15.24 -0.78
N HIS A 8 -7.93 -14.52 -0.26
CA HIS A 8 -8.70 -13.58 -1.06
C HIS A 8 -7.87 -12.37 -1.46
N GLN A 9 -6.96 -11.92 -0.59
CA GLN A 9 -6.03 -10.85 -0.93
C GLN A 9 -5.13 -11.24 -2.10
N ALA A 10 -4.61 -12.47 -2.10
CA ALA A 10 -3.78 -12.98 -3.18
C ALA A 10 -4.55 -13.05 -4.51
N ASP A 11 -5.79 -13.51 -4.47
CA ASP A 11 -6.65 -13.58 -5.65
C ASP A 11 -6.93 -12.18 -6.20
N TRP A 12 -7.23 -11.24 -5.33
CA TRP A 12 -7.49 -9.85 -5.72
C TRP A 12 -6.26 -9.20 -6.35
N ILE A 13 -5.09 -9.38 -5.74
CA ILE A 13 -3.84 -8.84 -6.29
C ILE A 13 -3.57 -9.42 -7.67
N ALA A 14 -3.76 -10.73 -7.85
CA ALA A 14 -3.55 -11.38 -9.15
C ALA A 14 -4.50 -10.81 -10.21
N LEU A 15 -5.76 -10.56 -9.86
CA LEU A 15 -6.74 -9.97 -10.74
C LEU A 15 -6.34 -8.56 -11.18
N VAL A 16 -5.93 -7.73 -10.21
CA VAL A 16 -5.49 -6.36 -10.46
C VAL A 16 -4.25 -6.35 -11.36
N ARG A 17 -3.27 -7.20 -11.08
CA ARG A 17 -2.05 -7.27 -11.87
C ARG A 17 -2.32 -7.69 -13.31
N ARG A 18 -3.26 -8.60 -13.55
CA ARG A 18 -3.66 -8.98 -14.91
C ARG A 18 -4.30 -7.81 -15.65
N HIS A 19 -5.14 -7.04 -14.94
CA HIS A 19 -5.78 -5.86 -15.52
C HIS A 19 -4.74 -4.81 -15.92
N VAL A 20 -3.80 -4.53 -15.05
CA VAL A 20 -2.73 -3.56 -15.31
C VAL A 20 -1.81 -4.04 -16.44
N ALA A 21 -1.50 -5.33 -16.50
CA ALA A 21 -0.68 -5.89 -17.57
C ALA A 21 -1.31 -5.75 -18.94
N ARG A 22 -2.64 -5.59 -19.02
CA ARG A 22 -3.38 -5.35 -20.26
C ARG A 22 -3.49 -3.87 -20.61
N GLY A 23 -2.77 -3.01 -19.90
CA GLY A 23 -2.82 -1.56 -20.11
C GLY A 23 -3.88 -0.84 -19.29
N GLY A 24 -4.55 -1.54 -18.37
CA GLY A 24 -5.54 -0.93 -17.49
C GLY A 24 -4.91 -0.23 -16.29
N THR A 25 -5.73 0.55 -15.61
CA THR A 25 -5.36 1.23 -14.38
C THR A 25 -6.31 0.80 -13.27
N ALA A 26 -5.78 0.60 -12.06
CA ALA A 26 -6.60 0.26 -10.90
C ALA A 26 -6.26 1.22 -9.76
N VAL A 27 -7.31 1.76 -9.13
CA VAL A 27 -7.19 2.62 -7.96
C VAL A 27 -8.03 2.00 -6.85
N SER A 28 -7.43 1.80 -5.69
CA SER A 28 -8.11 1.18 -4.55
C SER A 28 -7.86 1.97 -3.28
N VAL A 29 -8.87 2.01 -2.41
CA VAL A 29 -8.73 2.57 -1.07
C VAL A 29 -8.52 1.39 -0.11
N LEU A 30 -7.39 1.39 0.57
CA LEU A 30 -6.98 0.27 1.41
C LEU A 30 -6.65 0.77 2.82
N HIS A 31 -7.04 -0.02 3.81
CA HIS A 31 -6.72 0.25 5.21
C HIS A 31 -5.57 -0.63 5.72
N GLU A 32 -5.20 -1.65 4.97
CA GLU A 32 -4.03 -2.48 5.25
C GLU A 32 -2.81 -1.96 4.52
N ILE A 33 -1.84 -1.47 5.29
CA ILE A 33 -0.67 -0.78 4.73
C ILE A 33 0.21 -1.75 3.95
N SER A 34 0.42 -2.96 4.45
CA SER A 34 1.24 -3.95 3.75
C SER A 34 0.66 -4.30 2.38
N LEU A 35 -0.68 -4.32 2.25
CA LEU A 35 -1.34 -4.55 0.98
C LEU A 35 -1.18 -3.33 0.06
N ALA A 36 -1.32 -2.13 0.59
CA ALA A 36 -1.13 -0.89 -0.17
C ALA A 36 0.30 -0.78 -0.73
N LEU A 37 1.29 -1.27 0.01
CA LEU A 37 2.69 -1.22 -0.40
C LEU A 37 3.00 -2.17 -1.58
N GLN A 38 2.05 -2.99 -1.99
CA GLN A 38 2.19 -3.82 -3.20
C GLN A 38 1.73 -3.10 -4.46
N ALA A 39 1.12 -1.93 -4.34
CA ALA A 39 0.77 -1.10 -5.49
C ALA A 39 2.02 -0.45 -6.09
N ASP A 40 1.89 0.08 -7.30
CA ASP A 40 2.99 0.82 -7.93
C ASP A 40 3.19 2.17 -7.24
N ASP A 41 2.10 2.90 -7.04
CA ASP A 41 2.10 4.21 -6.39
C ASP A 41 1.13 4.23 -5.22
N VAL A 42 1.41 5.09 -4.25
CA VAL A 42 0.59 5.28 -3.07
C VAL A 42 0.22 6.74 -2.92
N LEU A 43 -1.04 6.99 -2.63
CA LEU A 43 -1.55 8.28 -2.19
C LEU A 43 -1.86 8.18 -0.71
N VAL A 44 -1.32 9.10 0.08
CA VAL A 44 -1.59 9.14 1.52
C VAL A 44 -2.51 10.32 1.80
N LEU A 45 -3.70 10.03 2.30
CA LEU A 45 -4.72 11.02 2.59
C LEU A 45 -5.02 11.05 4.09
N GLN A 46 -5.20 12.24 4.64
CA GLN A 46 -5.63 12.40 6.02
C GLN A 46 -6.48 13.66 6.14
N ALA A 47 -7.63 13.54 6.80
CA ALA A 47 -8.54 14.65 7.03
C ALA A 47 -8.92 15.40 5.74
N GLY A 48 -9.14 14.66 4.65
CA GLY A 48 -9.52 15.22 3.36
C GLY A 48 -8.37 15.89 2.61
N ARG A 49 -7.14 15.72 3.06
CA ARG A 49 -5.96 16.34 2.45
C ARG A 49 -5.00 15.30 1.91
N LEU A 50 -4.42 15.59 0.76
CA LEU A 50 -3.34 14.77 0.22
C LEU A 50 -2.05 15.15 0.94
N LEU A 51 -1.47 14.21 1.67
CA LEU A 51 -0.21 14.42 2.40
C LEU A 51 1.00 13.98 1.58
N HIS A 52 0.84 12.95 0.76
CA HIS A 52 1.95 12.40 -0.01
C HIS A 52 1.43 11.62 -1.21
N HIS A 53 2.17 11.67 -2.30
CA HIS A 53 1.95 10.83 -3.46
C HIS A 53 3.32 10.42 -4.00
N GLY A 54 3.53 9.15 -4.17
CA GLY A 54 4.79 8.67 -4.72
C GLY A 54 4.82 7.16 -4.88
N PRO A 55 5.91 6.65 -5.47
CA PRO A 55 6.10 5.22 -5.62
C PRO A 55 6.06 4.51 -4.27
N SER A 56 5.48 3.30 -4.25
CA SER A 56 5.35 2.53 -3.01
C SER A 56 6.70 2.12 -2.43
N ARG A 57 7.73 2.06 -3.26
CA ARG A 57 9.08 1.64 -2.82
C ARG A 57 9.96 2.82 -2.40
N ASP A 58 9.47 4.06 -2.53
CA ASP A 58 10.24 5.24 -2.18
C ASP A 58 10.32 5.39 -0.65
N PRO A 59 11.53 5.57 -0.08
CA PRO A 59 11.67 5.84 1.35
C PRO A 59 10.84 7.04 1.84
N ALA A 60 10.62 8.05 1.02
CA ALA A 60 9.78 9.19 1.38
C ALA A 60 8.32 8.76 1.57
N THR A 61 7.83 7.82 0.75
CA THR A 61 6.49 7.25 0.91
C THR A 61 6.39 6.47 2.23
N HIS A 62 7.41 5.69 2.56
CA HIS A 62 7.45 4.92 3.81
C HIS A 62 7.42 5.86 5.01
N ARG A 63 8.19 6.95 4.99
CA ARG A 63 8.20 7.93 6.07
C ARG A 63 6.86 8.64 6.22
N ALA A 64 6.19 8.95 5.11
CA ALA A 64 4.87 9.57 5.14
C ALA A 64 3.83 8.64 5.77
N LEU A 65 3.86 7.36 5.42
CA LEU A 65 2.97 6.36 6.02
C LEU A 65 3.23 6.22 7.52
N GLU A 66 4.49 6.12 7.91
CA GLU A 66 4.84 6.01 9.33
C GLU A 66 4.37 7.24 10.12
N ALA A 67 4.52 8.44 9.57
CA ALA A 67 4.10 9.67 10.23
C ALA A 67 2.59 9.75 10.42
N VAL A 68 1.81 9.32 9.42
CA VAL A 68 0.34 9.31 9.50
C VAL A 68 -0.16 8.41 10.62
N PHE A 69 0.56 7.35 10.92
CA PHE A 69 0.22 6.41 11.98
C PHE A 69 0.99 6.70 13.28
N ASP A 70 1.48 7.93 13.46
CA ASP A 70 2.19 8.39 14.67
C ASP A 70 3.38 7.49 15.02
N HIS A 71 4.03 6.93 14.01
CA HIS A 71 5.17 6.02 14.16
C HIS A 71 4.83 4.74 14.93
N ARG A 72 3.55 4.34 14.93
CA ARG A 72 3.12 3.06 15.52
C ARG A 72 3.34 1.89 14.59
N ILE A 73 3.74 2.17 13.36
CA ILE A 73 4.16 1.16 12.39
C ILE A 73 5.55 1.53 11.89
N ALA A 74 6.27 0.53 11.44
CA ALA A 74 7.52 0.74 10.72
C ALA A 74 7.48 -0.09 9.44
N VAL A 75 7.95 0.49 8.35
CA VAL A 75 8.00 -0.20 7.05
C VAL A 75 9.35 -0.90 6.94
N HIS A 76 9.31 -2.20 6.68
CA HIS A 76 10.51 -3.03 6.56
C HIS A 76 10.54 -3.74 5.23
N ALA A 77 11.73 -3.93 4.70
CA ALA A 77 11.95 -4.77 3.53
C ALA A 77 12.04 -6.23 3.99
N VAL A 78 11.21 -7.09 3.42
CA VAL A 78 11.22 -8.52 3.66
C VAL A 78 11.23 -9.21 2.31
N ASP A 79 12.31 -9.91 2.01
CA ASP A 79 12.59 -10.45 0.67
C ASP A 79 12.55 -9.32 -0.36
N SER A 80 11.72 -9.38 -1.37
CA SER A 80 11.58 -8.33 -2.37
C SER A 80 10.36 -7.43 -2.15
N GLN A 81 9.77 -7.48 -0.94
CA GLN A 81 8.56 -6.75 -0.61
C GLN A 81 8.79 -5.83 0.59
N PHE A 82 7.90 -4.83 0.71
CA PHE A 82 7.84 -3.99 1.89
C PHE A 82 6.60 -4.33 2.70
N VAL A 83 6.74 -4.39 4.01
CA VAL A 83 5.64 -4.69 4.91
C VAL A 83 5.62 -3.68 6.05
N ALA A 84 4.43 -3.40 6.56
CA ALA A 84 4.25 -2.55 7.74
C ALA A 84 4.07 -3.43 8.96
N LEU A 85 4.91 -3.24 9.95
CA LEU A 85 4.88 -3.99 11.19
C LEU A 85 4.66 -3.04 12.36
N PRO A 86 4.05 -3.51 13.47
CA PRO A 86 3.94 -2.71 14.68
C PRO A 86 5.33 -2.27 15.16
N HIS A 87 5.38 -1.04 15.61
CA HIS A 87 6.63 -0.46 16.06
C HIS A 87 6.60 -0.18 17.56
#